data_d5c81a904697c1ad983b9639e4d172ec
#
_entry.id   d5c81a904697c1ad983b9639e4d172ec
#
_cell.length_a   1.000
_cell.length_b   1.000
_cell.length_c   1.000
_cell.angle_alpha   90.00
_cell.angle_beta   90.00
_cell.angle_gamma   90.00
#
_symmetry.space_group_name_H-M   'P 1'
#
loop_
_entity.id
_entity.type
_entity.pdbx_description
1 polymer ?
#
loop_
_entity_poly.entity_id
_entity_poly.type
_entity_poly.pdbx_seq_one_letter_code
_entity_poly.pdbx_strand_id
1 'polypeptide(L)'
;MNTPMKNKILILGWTLIHLTGCNGCGMLNSKETSFEPVRIRRFDKDLFQLILVDNPERQQALAQAYPQMFRVLGLSLFNHQDTTSDEFFDRLVNYYSEPNLNKLYRDALAKYETVERIERDLGRAFGYLQEQFPERQIPVVYMHVSGLYQNVLVDDSLLSISIDKYLGADYPLYNDYFDTYRRRGMTPDYVVPDYLTAWLMSEYPFSGNDNVLLDRMIYEGKIKYVAHQAFSQIIPEMWMKYTSEEYRWCTENESRLWKQIIERKQLYTPDRVTTSKYFLERPSSFISDGAPGNLGTWIGWRIVTRYMERTNVSVAELMHHNDAQDILTKSKYKP
;
A
#
# COMPACT_ATOMS: atom_id res chain seq x y z
N MET A 1 74.13 -23.43 66.64
CA MET A 1 73.16 -24.58 66.62
C MET A 1 71.91 -24.06 66.00
N ASN A 2 71.50 -24.64 64.90
CA ASN A 2 70.54 -24.15 63.91
C ASN A 2 69.08 -24.34 64.35
N THR A 3 68.36 -23.28 64.18
CA THR A 3 66.88 -23.36 64.20
C THR A 3 66.33 -22.82 62.88
N PRO A 4 65.43 -23.52 62.23
CA PRO A 4 64.97 -23.16 60.87
C PRO A 4 63.83 -22.16 60.90
N MET A 5 63.91 -21.24 59.96
CA MET A 5 62.92 -20.24 59.62
C MET A 5 61.60 -20.90 59.10
N LYS A 6 60.44 -20.57 59.68
CA LYS A 6 59.13 -20.92 59.17
C LYS A 6 58.61 -19.79 58.27
N ASN A 7 58.50 -20.09 57.01
CA ASN A 7 57.84 -19.25 56.04
C ASN A 7 56.32 -19.18 56.34
N LYS A 8 55.84 -17.95 56.59
CA LYS A 8 54.38 -17.65 56.63
C LYS A 8 53.95 -17.25 55.22
N ILE A 9 53.18 -18.11 54.58
CA ILE A 9 52.51 -17.80 53.34
C ILE A 9 51.25 -16.97 53.69
N LEU A 10 51.24 -15.73 53.19
CA LEU A 10 50.05 -14.84 53.27
C LEU A 10 49.13 -15.17 52.14
N ILE A 11 47.96 -15.74 52.48
CA ILE A 11 46.87 -15.98 51.50
C ILE A 11 46.05 -14.70 51.46
N LEU A 12 46.18 -13.94 50.35
CA LEU A 12 45.28 -12.85 50.06
C LEU A 12 43.97 -13.42 49.52
N GLY A 13 42.90 -13.35 50.32
CA GLY A 13 41.53 -13.70 49.87
C GLY A 13 41.01 -12.63 48.95
N TRP A 14 40.73 -13.05 47.71
CA TRP A 14 39.95 -12.23 46.76
C TRP A 14 38.45 -12.46 47.05
N THR A 15 37.85 -11.44 47.64
CA THR A 15 36.39 -11.36 47.73
C THR A 15 35.82 -11.01 46.34
N LEU A 16 35.22 -11.98 45.67
CA LEU A 16 34.40 -11.78 44.47
C LEU A 16 33.11 -11.04 44.89
N ILE A 17 33.01 -9.76 44.56
CA ILE A 17 31.76 -9.03 44.62
C ILE A 17 30.91 -9.47 43.40
N HIS A 18 29.92 -10.28 43.64
CA HIS A 18 28.85 -10.55 42.63
C HIS A 18 28.00 -9.27 42.48
N LEU A 19 28.27 -8.48 41.46
CA LEU A 19 27.34 -7.48 40.96
C LEU A 19 26.22 -8.24 40.21
N THR A 20 25.10 -8.43 40.90
CA THR A 20 23.82 -8.80 40.22
C THR A 20 23.39 -7.61 39.39
N GLY A 21 23.80 -7.57 38.13
CA GLY A 21 23.29 -6.66 37.14
C GLY A 21 21.83 -7.05 36.86
N CYS A 22 20.89 -6.14 37.12
CA CYS A 22 19.54 -6.21 36.62
C CYS A 22 19.55 -6.16 35.10
N ASN A 23 19.61 -7.31 34.44
CA ASN A 23 19.30 -7.45 33.02
C ASN A 23 17.77 -7.53 32.87
N GLY A 24 17.14 -6.36 33.00
CA GLY A 24 15.74 -6.14 32.68
C GLY A 24 15.59 -5.33 31.38
N CYS A 25 16.44 -5.58 30.37
CA CYS A 25 16.17 -5.16 29.02
C CYS A 25 15.53 -6.36 28.31
N GLY A 26 14.22 -6.44 28.40
CA GLY A 26 13.45 -7.36 27.57
C GLY A 26 13.69 -7.00 26.11
N MET A 27 14.68 -7.67 25.49
CA MET A 27 14.62 -7.86 24.06
C MET A 27 13.27 -8.51 23.77
N LEU A 28 12.33 -7.72 23.25
CA LEU A 28 11.22 -8.24 22.49
C LEU A 28 11.86 -9.06 21.36
N ASN A 29 11.99 -10.36 21.59
CA ASN A 29 12.13 -11.32 20.53
C ASN A 29 10.84 -11.20 19.70
N SER A 30 10.84 -10.29 18.74
CA SER A 30 9.96 -10.43 17.60
C SER A 30 10.33 -11.78 17.00
N LYS A 31 9.51 -12.80 17.22
CA LYS A 31 9.52 -13.98 16.36
C LYS A 31 9.43 -13.40 14.96
N GLU A 32 10.52 -13.44 14.19
CA GLU A 32 10.42 -13.33 12.75
C GLU A 32 9.56 -14.50 12.33
N THR A 33 8.27 -14.27 12.23
CA THR A 33 7.36 -15.19 11.57
C THR A 33 7.87 -15.28 10.15
N SER A 34 8.44 -16.40 9.77
CA SER A 34 8.91 -16.64 8.41
C SER A 34 7.67 -16.84 7.54
N PHE A 35 7.18 -15.73 6.98
CA PHE A 35 6.11 -15.78 6.00
C PHE A 35 6.66 -16.30 4.68
N GLU A 36 5.91 -17.20 4.04
CA GLU A 36 6.24 -17.65 2.70
C GLU A 36 6.11 -16.48 1.71
N PRO A 37 7.06 -16.31 0.78
CA PRO A 37 6.95 -15.30 -0.27
C PRO A 37 5.67 -15.52 -1.09
N VAL A 38 4.96 -14.44 -1.38
CA VAL A 38 3.84 -14.48 -2.31
C VAL A 38 4.39 -14.60 -3.72
N ARG A 39 4.06 -15.67 -4.41
CA ARG A 39 4.47 -15.85 -5.81
C ARG A 39 3.65 -14.97 -6.75
N ILE A 40 4.34 -14.10 -7.48
CA ILE A 40 3.74 -13.25 -8.51
C ILE A 40 3.69 -14.02 -9.82
N ARG A 41 2.48 -14.19 -10.37
CA ARG A 41 2.30 -14.74 -11.70
C ARG A 41 2.60 -13.67 -12.75
N ARG A 42 3.62 -13.92 -13.55
CA ARG A 42 4.17 -12.97 -14.53
C ARG A 42 3.39 -13.02 -15.85
N PHE A 43 2.09 -12.68 -15.77
CA PHE A 43 1.24 -12.54 -16.94
C PHE A 43 1.81 -11.53 -17.96
N ASP A 44 2.46 -10.48 -17.46
CA ASP A 44 3.18 -9.49 -18.26
C ASP A 44 4.23 -10.12 -19.18
N LYS A 45 5.03 -11.06 -18.69
CA LYS A 45 6.06 -11.74 -19.49
C LYS A 45 5.43 -12.68 -20.52
N ASP A 46 4.46 -13.47 -20.10
CA ASP A 46 3.83 -14.47 -20.95
C ASP A 46 3.02 -13.82 -22.07
N LEU A 47 2.28 -12.74 -21.76
CA LEU A 47 1.55 -11.96 -22.78
C LEU A 47 2.49 -11.29 -23.78
N PHE A 48 3.62 -10.75 -23.33
CA PHE A 48 4.58 -10.14 -24.24
C PHE A 48 5.17 -11.14 -25.24
N GLN A 49 5.40 -12.38 -24.83
CA GLN A 49 5.85 -13.46 -25.76
C GLN A 49 4.81 -13.77 -26.82
N LEU A 50 3.51 -13.69 -26.49
CA LEU A 50 2.44 -13.83 -27.46
C LEU A 50 2.45 -12.68 -28.49
N ILE A 51 2.62 -11.45 -28.02
CA ILE A 51 2.68 -10.25 -28.89
C ILE A 51 3.84 -10.33 -29.89
N LEU A 52 4.98 -10.89 -29.46
CA LEU A 52 6.15 -11.04 -30.35
C LEU A 52 5.98 -12.13 -31.42
N VAL A 53 5.24 -13.18 -31.11
CA VAL A 53 5.04 -14.33 -31.99
C VAL A 53 3.56 -14.68 -31.97
N ASP A 54 2.80 -14.04 -32.83
CA ASP A 54 1.36 -14.29 -32.98
C ASP A 54 1.15 -15.73 -33.53
N ASN A 55 0.51 -16.56 -32.68
CA ASN A 55 0.25 -17.96 -32.97
C ASN A 55 -1.04 -18.41 -32.26
N PRO A 56 -2.07 -18.90 -32.98
CA PRO A 56 -3.35 -19.31 -32.41
C PRO A 56 -3.24 -20.37 -31.30
N GLU A 57 -2.31 -21.31 -31.38
CA GLU A 57 -2.11 -22.31 -30.34
C GLU A 57 -1.61 -21.67 -29.03
N ARG A 58 -0.72 -20.69 -29.13
CA ARG A 58 -0.24 -19.92 -27.96
C ARG A 58 -1.32 -19.03 -27.39
N GLN A 59 -2.17 -18.42 -28.22
CA GLN A 59 -3.31 -17.62 -27.78
C GLN A 59 -4.24 -18.45 -26.92
N GLN A 60 -4.63 -19.63 -27.38
CA GLN A 60 -5.49 -20.56 -26.63
C GLN A 60 -4.83 -21.06 -25.35
N ALA A 61 -3.55 -21.44 -25.41
CA ALA A 61 -2.81 -21.90 -24.24
C ALA A 61 -2.72 -20.82 -23.16
N LEU A 62 -2.48 -19.57 -23.58
CA LEU A 62 -2.39 -18.43 -22.67
C LEU A 62 -3.77 -18.08 -22.06
N ALA A 63 -4.84 -18.12 -22.86
CA ALA A 63 -6.21 -17.92 -22.38
C ALA A 63 -6.61 -18.97 -21.33
N GLN A 64 -6.21 -20.22 -21.53
CA GLN A 64 -6.43 -21.29 -20.56
C GLN A 64 -5.60 -21.13 -19.29
N ALA A 65 -4.37 -20.65 -19.39
CA ALA A 65 -3.48 -20.44 -18.25
C ALA A 65 -3.88 -19.23 -17.38
N TYR A 66 -4.54 -18.21 -17.99
CA TYR A 66 -4.86 -16.93 -17.36
C TYR A 66 -6.30 -16.46 -17.62
N PRO A 67 -7.34 -17.31 -17.45
CA PRO A 67 -8.71 -16.97 -17.86
C PRO A 67 -9.26 -15.74 -17.15
N GLN A 68 -8.97 -15.58 -15.85
CA GLN A 68 -9.41 -14.42 -15.08
C GLN A 68 -8.68 -13.13 -15.52
N MET A 69 -7.36 -13.21 -15.75
CA MET A 69 -6.58 -12.06 -16.22
C MET A 69 -7.10 -11.55 -17.56
N PHE A 70 -7.36 -12.45 -18.52
CA PHE A 70 -7.90 -12.05 -19.83
C PHE A 70 -9.29 -11.42 -19.69
N ARG A 71 -10.16 -11.99 -18.85
CA ARG A 71 -11.50 -11.43 -18.60
C ARG A 71 -11.41 -10.01 -18.05
N VAL A 72 -10.60 -9.79 -17.00
CA VAL A 72 -10.49 -8.48 -16.34
C VAL A 72 -9.77 -7.48 -17.24
N LEU A 73 -8.71 -7.89 -17.95
CA LEU A 73 -7.98 -7.04 -18.89
C LEU A 73 -8.84 -6.66 -20.10
N GLY A 74 -9.59 -7.62 -20.66
CA GLY A 74 -10.47 -7.39 -21.80
C GLY A 74 -11.59 -6.41 -21.48
N LEU A 75 -12.22 -6.54 -20.33
CA LEU A 75 -13.21 -5.58 -19.84
C LEU A 75 -12.59 -4.21 -19.59
N SER A 76 -11.41 -4.17 -18.99
CA SER A 76 -10.73 -2.94 -18.61
C SER A 76 -10.23 -2.12 -19.80
N LEU A 77 -9.56 -2.76 -20.76
CA LEU A 77 -8.96 -2.06 -21.90
C LEU A 77 -9.91 -1.87 -23.07
N PHE A 78 -10.78 -2.85 -23.33
CA PHE A 78 -11.56 -2.88 -24.56
C PHE A 78 -13.07 -2.91 -24.35
N ASN A 79 -13.53 -2.98 -23.10
CA ASN A 79 -14.93 -3.26 -22.77
C ASN A 79 -15.46 -4.50 -23.51
N HIS A 80 -14.62 -5.54 -23.63
CA HIS A 80 -14.87 -6.75 -24.40
C HIS A 80 -15.05 -7.95 -23.45
N GLN A 81 -16.12 -8.72 -23.64
CA GLN A 81 -16.46 -9.84 -22.76
C GLN A 81 -15.92 -11.19 -23.25
N ASP A 82 -15.94 -11.41 -24.58
CA ASP A 82 -15.43 -12.64 -25.18
C ASP A 82 -13.89 -12.53 -25.40
N THR A 83 -13.16 -12.94 -24.39
CA THR A 83 -11.68 -12.87 -24.39
C THR A 83 -11.01 -14.12 -24.94
N THR A 84 -11.76 -14.98 -25.64
CA THR A 84 -11.27 -16.20 -26.29
C THR A 84 -11.37 -16.14 -27.81
N SER A 85 -12.03 -15.10 -28.37
CA SER A 85 -12.22 -14.92 -29.79
C SER A 85 -10.94 -14.43 -30.51
N ASP A 86 -10.81 -14.80 -31.79
CA ASP A 86 -9.72 -14.31 -32.64
C ASP A 86 -9.75 -12.77 -32.72
N GLU A 87 -10.93 -12.14 -32.80
CA GLU A 87 -11.09 -10.68 -32.77
C GLU A 87 -10.47 -10.04 -31.54
N PHE A 88 -10.67 -10.65 -30.37
CA PHE A 88 -10.07 -10.15 -29.13
C PHE A 88 -8.54 -10.20 -29.20
N PHE A 89 -7.96 -11.30 -29.66
CA PHE A 89 -6.51 -11.45 -29.78
C PHE A 89 -5.92 -10.52 -30.82
N ASP A 90 -6.57 -10.33 -31.96
CA ASP A 90 -6.16 -9.35 -32.98
C ASP A 90 -6.12 -7.93 -32.40
N ARG A 91 -7.15 -7.54 -31.64
CA ARG A 91 -7.18 -6.23 -30.96
C ARG A 91 -6.08 -6.10 -29.93
N LEU A 92 -5.80 -7.14 -29.17
CA LEU A 92 -4.78 -7.17 -28.12
C LEU A 92 -3.36 -7.04 -28.75
N VAL A 93 -3.07 -7.82 -29.80
CA VAL A 93 -1.79 -7.78 -30.52
C VAL A 93 -1.61 -6.41 -31.17
N ASN A 94 -2.62 -5.88 -31.85
CA ASN A 94 -2.57 -4.57 -32.48
C ASN A 94 -2.32 -3.46 -31.45
N TYR A 95 -3.00 -3.51 -30.31
CA TYR A 95 -2.82 -2.54 -29.22
C TYR A 95 -1.37 -2.49 -28.71
N TYR A 96 -0.80 -3.64 -28.37
CA TYR A 96 0.56 -3.70 -27.85
C TYR A 96 1.66 -3.62 -28.93
N SER A 97 1.31 -3.68 -30.21
CA SER A 97 2.23 -3.48 -31.34
C SER A 97 2.46 -2.00 -31.68
N GLU A 98 1.67 -1.08 -31.11
CA GLU A 98 1.89 0.36 -31.26
C GLU A 98 3.29 0.70 -30.72
N PRO A 99 4.14 1.44 -31.47
CA PRO A 99 5.57 1.60 -31.17
C PRO A 99 5.87 2.13 -29.75
N ASN A 100 5.12 3.16 -29.30
CA ASN A 100 5.34 3.75 -27.97
C ASN A 100 4.91 2.79 -26.87
N LEU A 101 3.80 2.10 -27.07
CA LEU A 101 3.29 1.13 -26.11
C LEU A 101 4.18 -0.13 -26.05
N ASN A 102 4.68 -0.59 -27.20
CA ASN A 102 5.63 -1.69 -27.24
C ASN A 102 6.95 -1.34 -26.52
N LYS A 103 7.44 -0.09 -26.73
CA LYS A 103 8.61 0.41 -25.99
C LYS A 103 8.34 0.46 -24.50
N LEU A 104 7.23 1.03 -24.08
CA LEU A 104 6.80 1.08 -22.67
C LEU A 104 6.75 -0.33 -22.05
N TYR A 105 6.21 -1.30 -22.80
CA TYR A 105 6.13 -2.69 -22.35
C TYR A 105 7.52 -3.28 -22.10
N ARG A 106 8.45 -3.12 -23.04
CA ARG A 106 9.85 -3.58 -22.92
C ARG A 106 10.55 -2.93 -21.71
N ASP A 107 10.39 -1.63 -21.55
CA ASP A 107 10.97 -0.89 -20.42
C ASP A 107 10.42 -1.41 -19.09
N ALA A 108 9.12 -1.72 -19.02
CA ALA A 108 8.48 -2.29 -17.86
C ALA A 108 9.02 -3.70 -17.54
N LEU A 109 9.14 -4.57 -18.54
CA LEU A 109 9.72 -5.90 -18.36
C LEU A 109 11.18 -5.85 -17.90
N ALA A 110 11.97 -4.94 -18.45
CA ALA A 110 13.37 -4.75 -18.06
C ALA A 110 13.47 -4.23 -16.60
N LYS A 111 12.62 -3.26 -16.20
CA LYS A 111 12.59 -2.74 -14.83
C LYS A 111 12.21 -3.80 -13.80
N TYR A 112 11.31 -4.70 -14.16
CA TYR A 112 10.79 -5.79 -13.33
C TYR A 112 11.27 -7.16 -13.80
N GLU A 113 12.52 -7.26 -14.27
CA GLU A 113 13.13 -8.53 -14.64
C GLU A 113 13.12 -9.49 -13.46
N THR A 114 13.44 -8.99 -12.27
CA THR A 114 13.39 -9.70 -11.00
C THR A 114 12.35 -9.07 -10.07
N VAL A 115 11.60 -9.87 -9.33
CA VAL A 115 10.51 -9.43 -8.45
C VAL A 115 10.58 -10.01 -7.04
N GLU A 116 11.67 -10.72 -6.71
CA GLU A 116 11.83 -11.46 -5.45
C GLU A 116 11.74 -10.55 -4.21
N ARG A 117 12.16 -9.30 -4.31
CA ARG A 117 11.97 -8.32 -3.23
C ARG A 117 10.49 -8.04 -3.00
N ILE A 118 9.73 -7.80 -4.09
CA ILE A 118 8.29 -7.53 -4.03
C ILE A 118 7.56 -8.75 -3.48
N GLU A 119 7.90 -9.97 -3.94
CA GLU A 119 7.32 -11.22 -3.45
C GLU A 119 7.55 -11.43 -1.95
N ARG A 120 8.75 -11.17 -1.44
CA ARG A 120 9.04 -11.24 0.00
C ARG A 120 8.28 -10.19 0.81
N ASP A 121 8.24 -8.95 0.32
CA ASP A 121 7.57 -7.85 1.00
C ASP A 121 6.05 -8.06 1.02
N LEU A 122 5.46 -8.54 -0.07
CA LEU A 122 4.05 -8.96 -0.11
C LEU A 122 3.79 -10.16 0.80
N GLY A 123 4.68 -11.15 0.83
CA GLY A 123 4.55 -12.31 1.71
C GLY A 123 4.46 -11.90 3.19
N ARG A 124 5.33 -10.98 3.63
CA ARG A 124 5.28 -10.44 5.00
C ARG A 124 3.99 -9.66 5.26
N ALA A 125 3.62 -8.78 4.34
CA ALA A 125 2.45 -7.94 4.51
C ALA A 125 1.15 -8.74 4.50
N PHE A 126 0.98 -9.66 3.56
CA PHE A 126 -0.18 -10.55 3.51
C PHE A 126 -0.18 -11.56 4.66
N GLY A 127 0.99 -12.01 5.12
CA GLY A 127 1.09 -12.82 6.33
C GLY A 127 0.52 -12.10 7.54
N TYR A 128 0.91 -10.84 7.76
CA TYR A 128 0.31 -10.00 8.80
C TYR A 128 -1.22 -9.86 8.62
N LEU A 129 -1.67 -9.56 7.41
CA LEU A 129 -3.10 -9.40 7.12
C LEU A 129 -3.88 -10.70 7.36
N GLN A 130 -3.31 -11.86 7.02
CA GLN A 130 -3.92 -13.17 7.28
C GLN A 130 -4.04 -13.48 8.79
N GLU A 131 -3.08 -13.02 9.59
CA GLU A 131 -3.19 -13.12 11.06
C GLU A 131 -4.30 -12.23 11.62
N GLN A 132 -4.49 -11.02 11.06
CA GLN A 132 -5.53 -10.11 11.49
C GLN A 132 -6.93 -10.48 10.96
N PHE A 133 -6.99 -11.11 9.79
CA PHE A 133 -8.21 -11.44 9.06
C PHE A 133 -8.18 -12.90 8.56
N PRO A 134 -8.22 -13.88 9.47
CA PRO A 134 -8.05 -15.30 9.11
C PRO A 134 -9.16 -15.83 8.19
N GLU A 135 -10.31 -15.15 8.14
CA GLU A 135 -11.42 -15.51 7.26
C GLU A 135 -11.24 -15.02 5.81
N ARG A 136 -10.29 -14.12 5.57
CA ARG A 136 -10.04 -13.56 4.23
C ARG A 136 -9.01 -14.38 3.48
N GLN A 137 -9.24 -14.53 2.17
CA GLN A 137 -8.31 -15.23 1.31
C GLN A 137 -7.30 -14.26 0.69
N ILE A 138 -6.03 -14.66 0.70
CA ILE A 138 -5.00 -13.92 -0.03
C ILE A 138 -5.21 -14.20 -1.52
N PRO A 139 -5.32 -13.15 -2.36
CA PRO A 139 -5.57 -13.31 -3.78
C PRO A 139 -4.34 -13.86 -4.50
N VAL A 140 -4.54 -14.43 -5.67
CA VAL A 140 -3.45 -14.71 -6.60
C VAL A 140 -2.94 -13.38 -7.15
N VAL A 141 -1.64 -13.14 -6.97
CA VAL A 141 -1.00 -11.88 -7.35
C VAL A 141 -0.40 -11.97 -8.74
N TYR A 142 -0.69 -10.98 -9.57
CA TYR A 142 -0.23 -10.89 -10.95
C TYR A 142 0.47 -9.55 -11.22
N MET A 143 1.26 -9.52 -12.28
CA MET A 143 1.72 -8.30 -12.94
C MET A 143 1.22 -8.26 -14.37
N HIS A 144 0.86 -7.06 -14.84
CA HIS A 144 0.44 -6.79 -16.21
C HIS A 144 0.98 -5.44 -16.70
N VAL A 145 0.75 -5.12 -17.96
CA VAL A 145 0.98 -3.80 -18.55
C VAL A 145 -0.34 -3.31 -19.10
N SER A 146 -0.81 -2.13 -18.71
CA SER A 146 -2.09 -1.57 -19.16
C SER A 146 -1.97 -0.47 -20.21
N GLY A 147 -0.74 -0.02 -20.53
CA GLY A 147 -0.54 1.16 -21.37
C GLY A 147 -0.87 2.47 -20.63
N LEU A 148 -0.51 2.56 -19.36
CA LEU A 148 -0.75 3.70 -18.47
C LEU A 148 -2.23 3.92 -18.10
N TYR A 149 -3.12 3.00 -18.44
CA TYR A 149 -4.55 3.18 -18.27
C TYR A 149 -5.01 2.96 -16.83
N GLN A 150 -4.56 1.88 -16.18
CA GLN A 150 -4.97 1.54 -14.81
C GLN A 150 -3.75 1.22 -13.93
N ASN A 151 -3.91 1.37 -12.61
CA ASN A 151 -2.86 1.01 -11.66
C ASN A 151 -3.01 -0.45 -11.20
N VAL A 152 -4.22 -0.83 -10.79
CA VAL A 152 -4.50 -2.14 -10.20
C VAL A 152 -5.80 -2.70 -10.79
N LEU A 153 -5.80 -3.99 -11.10
CA LEU A 153 -6.99 -4.77 -11.42
C LEU A 153 -7.28 -5.69 -10.24
N VAL A 154 -8.53 -5.69 -9.79
CA VAL A 154 -9.01 -6.52 -8.68
C VAL A 154 -10.25 -7.29 -9.12
N ASP A 155 -10.31 -8.56 -8.76
CA ASP A 155 -11.46 -9.44 -8.90
C ASP A 155 -11.47 -10.44 -7.73
N ASP A 156 -12.50 -11.24 -7.52
CA ASP A 156 -12.74 -12.10 -6.34
C ASP A 156 -11.50 -12.82 -5.78
N SER A 157 -10.62 -13.31 -6.64
CA SER A 157 -9.40 -14.03 -6.23
C SER A 157 -8.14 -13.53 -6.95
N LEU A 158 -8.22 -12.37 -7.61
CA LEU A 158 -7.17 -11.83 -8.46
C LEU A 158 -6.80 -10.42 -8.03
N LEU A 159 -5.50 -10.18 -7.92
CA LEU A 159 -4.95 -8.86 -7.68
C LEU A 159 -3.77 -8.65 -8.63
N SER A 160 -3.88 -7.72 -9.57
CA SER A 160 -2.83 -7.47 -10.55
C SER A 160 -2.44 -6.00 -10.61
N ILE A 161 -1.14 -5.71 -10.57
CA ILE A 161 -0.63 -4.35 -10.70
C ILE A 161 -0.09 -4.11 -12.11
N SER A 162 -0.33 -2.91 -12.63
CA SER A 162 0.18 -2.46 -13.92
C SER A 162 1.58 -1.90 -13.74
N ILE A 163 2.60 -2.71 -14.03
CA ILE A 163 4.00 -2.36 -13.75
C ILE A 163 4.52 -1.19 -14.58
N ASP A 164 3.91 -0.90 -15.72
CA ASP A 164 4.19 0.28 -16.54
C ASP A 164 3.83 1.62 -15.85
N LYS A 165 3.10 1.57 -14.74
CA LYS A 165 2.79 2.73 -13.89
C LYS A 165 3.83 3.00 -12.79
N TYR A 166 4.89 2.18 -12.69
CA TYR A 166 5.87 2.24 -11.60
C TYR A 166 7.32 2.17 -12.08
N LEU A 167 7.62 2.83 -13.22
CA LEU A 167 8.96 2.83 -13.83
C LEU A 167 9.93 3.82 -13.17
N GLY A 168 9.41 4.78 -12.42
CA GLY A 168 10.13 5.86 -11.78
C GLY A 168 9.50 7.23 -12.10
N ALA A 169 9.53 8.17 -11.14
CA ALA A 169 8.88 9.48 -11.29
C ALA A 169 9.35 10.28 -12.53
N ASP A 170 10.59 10.04 -12.95
CA ASP A 170 11.24 10.74 -14.06
C ASP A 170 11.20 9.93 -15.39
N TYR A 171 10.40 8.85 -15.45
CA TYR A 171 10.26 8.11 -16.70
C TYR A 171 9.70 9.04 -17.78
N PRO A 172 10.39 9.18 -18.96
CA PRO A 172 10.13 10.27 -19.90
C PRO A 172 8.67 10.37 -20.35
N LEU A 173 8.03 9.23 -20.67
CA LEU A 173 6.66 9.21 -21.14
C LEU A 173 5.65 9.75 -20.11
N TYR A 174 5.97 9.66 -18.81
CA TYR A 174 5.06 10.17 -17.77
C TYR A 174 4.90 11.68 -17.81
N ASN A 175 5.89 12.42 -18.32
CA ASN A 175 5.81 13.87 -18.42
C ASN A 175 4.65 14.35 -19.30
N ASP A 176 4.29 13.55 -20.31
CA ASP A 176 3.24 13.88 -21.27
C ASP A 176 1.84 13.59 -20.75
N TYR A 177 1.71 12.71 -19.75
CA TYR A 177 0.40 12.20 -19.30
C TYR A 177 0.07 12.50 -17.83
N PHE A 178 1.08 12.79 -16.99
CA PHE A 178 0.87 12.91 -15.54
C PHE A 178 1.54 14.13 -14.94
N ASP A 179 0.79 14.84 -14.11
CA ASP A 179 1.33 15.92 -13.27
C ASP A 179 2.39 15.40 -12.28
N THR A 180 3.29 16.27 -11.86
CA THR A 180 4.40 15.95 -10.94
C THR A 180 3.94 15.29 -9.65
N TYR A 181 2.79 15.74 -9.07
CA TYR A 181 2.28 15.15 -7.83
C TYR A 181 1.83 13.68 -8.02
N ARG A 182 1.34 13.29 -9.21
CA ARG A 182 1.01 11.89 -9.53
C ARG A 182 2.26 11.05 -9.76
N ARG A 183 3.23 11.59 -10.50
CA ARG A 183 4.46 10.88 -10.86
C ARG A 183 5.26 10.43 -9.64
N ARG A 184 5.19 11.16 -8.52
CA ARG A 184 5.83 10.77 -7.25
C ARG A 184 5.42 9.38 -6.75
N GLY A 185 4.15 9.01 -6.94
CA GLY A 185 3.64 7.68 -6.61
C GLY A 185 3.90 6.62 -7.67
N MET A 186 4.55 6.95 -8.79
CA MET A 186 4.79 6.05 -9.92
C MET A 186 6.21 5.46 -9.89
N THR A 187 6.65 5.04 -8.71
CA THR A 187 7.96 4.42 -8.49
C THR A 187 7.81 3.01 -7.94
N PRO A 188 8.81 2.13 -8.09
CA PRO A 188 8.76 0.76 -7.59
C PRO A 188 8.42 0.62 -6.11
N ASP A 189 8.75 1.62 -5.28
CA ASP A 189 8.49 1.58 -3.84
C ASP A 189 6.99 1.63 -3.50
N TYR A 190 6.14 2.05 -4.44
CA TYR A 190 4.68 2.07 -4.26
C TYR A 190 3.96 0.81 -4.74
N VAL A 191 4.67 -0.15 -5.34
CA VAL A 191 4.06 -1.41 -5.82
C VAL A 191 3.39 -2.17 -4.67
N VAL A 192 4.12 -2.44 -3.59
CA VAL A 192 3.56 -3.15 -2.41
C VAL A 192 2.46 -2.34 -1.72
N PRO A 193 2.65 -1.04 -1.39
CA PRO A 193 1.60 -0.20 -0.82
C PRO A 193 0.31 -0.16 -1.62
N ASP A 194 0.40 -0.06 -2.95
CA ASP A 194 -0.78 0.03 -3.81
C ASP A 194 -1.48 -1.33 -3.95
N TYR A 195 -0.76 -2.46 -3.96
CA TYR A 195 -1.35 -3.79 -3.83
C TYR A 195 -2.16 -3.93 -2.54
N LEU A 196 -1.57 -3.56 -1.40
CA LEU A 196 -2.23 -3.69 -0.09
C LEU A 196 -3.45 -2.78 0.03
N THR A 197 -3.33 -1.54 -0.45
CA THR A 197 -4.44 -0.58 -0.47
C THR A 197 -5.59 -1.11 -1.32
N ALA A 198 -5.32 -1.62 -2.52
CA ALA A 198 -6.34 -2.16 -3.42
C ALA A 198 -7.02 -3.40 -2.84
N TRP A 199 -6.27 -4.33 -2.24
CA TRP A 199 -6.82 -5.50 -1.57
C TRP A 199 -7.72 -5.10 -0.40
N LEU A 200 -7.25 -4.21 0.49
CA LEU A 200 -8.05 -3.76 1.62
C LEU A 200 -9.34 -3.06 1.18
N MET A 201 -9.30 -2.26 0.13
CA MET A 201 -10.50 -1.59 -0.40
C MET A 201 -11.48 -2.59 -1.05
N SER A 202 -11.00 -3.67 -1.63
CA SER A 202 -11.81 -4.75 -2.19
C SER A 202 -12.50 -5.58 -1.09
N GLU A 203 -11.73 -5.96 -0.05
CA GLU A 203 -12.25 -6.78 1.05
C GLU A 203 -13.17 -6.02 2.00
N TYR A 204 -12.97 -4.71 2.10
CA TYR A 204 -13.71 -3.80 2.97
C TYR A 204 -14.22 -2.60 2.17
N PRO A 205 -15.21 -2.78 1.28
CA PRO A 205 -15.73 -1.69 0.47
C PRO A 205 -16.38 -0.60 1.34
N PHE A 206 -16.35 0.61 0.84
CA PHE A 206 -16.96 1.75 1.52
C PHE A 206 -18.47 1.53 1.70
N SER A 207 -18.96 1.63 2.93
CA SER A 207 -20.37 1.45 3.29
C SER A 207 -21.02 2.70 3.91
N GLY A 208 -20.27 3.81 4.01
CA GLY A 208 -20.75 5.08 4.57
C GLY A 208 -21.48 5.95 3.53
N ASN A 209 -21.70 7.21 3.88
CA ASN A 209 -22.28 8.20 2.98
C ASN A 209 -21.20 8.99 2.24
N ASP A 210 -21.09 8.81 0.93
CA ASP A 210 -20.11 9.48 0.05
C ASP A 210 -20.16 11.01 0.12
N ASN A 211 -21.28 11.58 0.53
CA ASN A 211 -21.45 13.02 0.65
C ASN A 211 -20.98 13.55 2.01
N VAL A 212 -20.76 12.68 3.00
CA VAL A 212 -20.35 13.07 4.36
C VAL A 212 -18.84 12.96 4.51
N LEU A 213 -18.21 14.08 4.83
CA LEU A 213 -16.75 14.17 4.92
C LEU A 213 -16.18 13.23 5.98
N LEU A 214 -16.82 13.13 7.16
CA LEU A 214 -16.36 12.25 8.23
C LEU A 214 -16.35 10.79 7.82
N ASP A 215 -17.41 10.30 7.16
CA ASP A 215 -17.51 8.91 6.76
C ASP A 215 -16.36 8.51 5.83
N ARG A 216 -16.08 9.35 4.84
CA ARG A 216 -14.98 9.13 3.92
C ARG A 216 -13.61 9.25 4.59
N MET A 217 -13.41 10.24 5.47
CA MET A 217 -12.16 10.40 6.23
C MET A 217 -11.86 9.13 7.04
N ILE A 218 -12.84 8.63 7.78
CA ILE A 218 -12.65 7.45 8.62
C ILE A 218 -12.37 6.21 7.77
N TYR A 219 -13.11 6.01 6.69
CA TYR A 219 -12.88 4.89 5.78
C TYR A 219 -11.46 4.90 5.20
N GLU A 220 -11.07 5.99 4.55
CA GLU A 220 -9.73 6.14 3.97
C GLU A 220 -8.64 6.02 5.06
N GLY A 221 -8.91 6.58 6.24
CA GLY A 221 -8.02 6.48 7.40
C GLY A 221 -7.82 5.06 7.88
N LYS A 222 -8.89 4.23 7.94
CA LYS A 222 -8.81 2.81 8.28
C LYS A 222 -7.94 2.04 7.28
N ILE A 223 -8.19 2.22 5.99
CA ILE A 223 -7.42 1.59 4.92
C ILE A 223 -5.93 1.93 5.07
N LYS A 224 -5.59 3.22 5.21
CA LYS A 224 -4.19 3.64 5.36
C LYS A 224 -3.54 3.15 6.65
N TYR A 225 -4.28 3.15 7.76
CA TYR A 225 -3.78 2.64 9.03
C TYR A 225 -3.40 1.16 8.93
N VAL A 226 -4.32 0.32 8.42
CA VAL A 226 -4.10 -1.14 8.34
C VAL A 226 -3.00 -1.47 7.31
N ALA A 227 -2.99 -0.82 6.17
CA ALA A 227 -1.94 -0.99 5.17
C ALA A 227 -0.55 -0.63 5.74
N HIS A 228 -0.44 0.45 6.52
CA HIS A 228 0.80 0.84 7.20
C HIS A 228 1.22 -0.18 8.27
N GLN A 229 0.28 -0.75 9.04
CA GLN A 229 0.61 -1.81 9.98
C GLN A 229 1.14 -3.06 9.28
N ALA A 230 0.55 -3.43 8.14
CA ALA A 230 0.98 -4.58 7.35
C ALA A 230 2.35 -4.37 6.67
N PHE A 231 2.71 -3.12 6.34
CA PHE A 231 3.97 -2.78 5.68
C PHE A 231 4.59 -1.52 6.27
N SER A 232 5.11 -1.64 7.50
CA SER A 232 5.67 -0.53 8.28
C SER A 232 7.08 -0.09 7.84
N GLN A 233 7.65 -0.72 6.81
CA GLN A 233 9.00 -0.41 6.33
C GLN A 233 9.10 0.95 5.62
N ILE A 234 7.98 1.52 5.21
CA ILE A 234 7.95 2.84 4.57
C ILE A 234 7.44 3.91 5.54
N ILE A 235 7.99 5.11 5.39
CA ILE A 235 7.68 6.24 6.27
C ILE A 235 6.26 6.78 6.01
N PRO A 236 5.65 7.45 6.99
CA PRO A 236 4.26 7.95 6.88
C PRO A 236 4.00 8.87 5.66
N GLU A 237 4.97 9.69 5.28
CA GLU A 237 4.90 10.57 4.11
C GLU A 237 4.63 9.79 2.82
N MET A 238 5.29 8.64 2.67
CA MET A 238 5.12 7.78 1.50
C MET A 238 3.71 7.21 1.40
N TRP A 239 3.07 6.86 2.53
CA TRP A 239 1.69 6.39 2.52
C TRP A 239 0.71 7.43 1.99
N MET A 240 1.03 8.71 2.14
CA MET A 240 0.23 9.84 1.63
C MET A 240 0.69 10.30 0.23
N LYS A 241 1.80 9.75 -0.28
CA LYS A 241 2.49 10.20 -1.51
C LYS A 241 2.90 11.68 -1.41
N TYR A 242 3.25 12.13 -0.21
CA TYR A 242 3.68 13.50 0.09
C TYR A 242 5.20 13.67 -0.05
N THR A 243 5.63 14.89 -0.32
CA THR A 243 7.01 15.31 -0.01
C THR A 243 7.15 15.57 1.48
N SER A 244 8.40 15.67 1.98
CA SER A 244 8.64 16.01 3.38
C SER A 244 8.10 17.41 3.73
N GLU A 245 8.10 18.36 2.77
CA GLU A 245 7.52 19.69 2.94
C GLU A 245 5.99 19.62 3.06
N GLU A 246 5.33 18.83 2.23
CA GLU A 246 3.87 18.62 2.28
C GLU A 246 3.45 17.95 3.58
N TYR A 247 4.20 16.94 4.01
CA TYR A 247 3.92 16.26 5.28
C TYR A 247 4.12 17.20 6.49
N ARG A 248 5.20 18.00 6.48
CA ARG A 248 5.44 19.03 7.48
C ARG A 248 4.31 20.06 7.49
N TRP A 249 3.91 20.56 6.31
CA TRP A 249 2.78 21.48 6.18
C TRP A 249 1.51 20.91 6.81
N CYS A 250 1.18 19.64 6.55
CA CYS A 250 0.03 18.97 7.16
C CYS A 250 0.13 18.97 8.69
N THR A 251 1.29 18.62 9.22
CA THR A 251 1.53 18.54 10.67
C THR A 251 1.43 19.90 11.35
N GLU A 252 2.02 20.94 10.75
CA GLU A 252 1.99 22.31 11.28
C GLU A 252 0.61 22.96 11.18
N ASN A 253 -0.22 22.53 10.23
CA ASN A 253 -1.54 23.12 9.98
C ASN A 253 -2.71 22.22 10.47
N GLU A 254 -2.44 21.12 11.12
CA GLU A 254 -3.45 20.12 11.56
C GLU A 254 -4.59 20.76 12.36
N SER A 255 -4.23 21.53 13.39
CA SER A 255 -5.20 22.21 14.26
C SER A 255 -6.04 23.25 13.50
N ARG A 256 -5.38 24.03 12.63
CA ARG A 256 -6.05 25.06 11.81
C ARG A 256 -7.05 24.42 10.83
N LEU A 257 -6.64 23.34 10.16
CA LEU A 257 -7.50 22.60 9.23
C LEU A 257 -8.72 22.02 9.94
N TRP A 258 -8.49 21.37 11.09
CA TRP A 258 -9.57 20.79 11.87
C TRP A 258 -10.58 21.86 12.31
N LYS A 259 -10.10 22.98 12.86
CA LYS A 259 -10.94 24.11 13.25
C LYS A 259 -11.75 24.62 12.08
N GLN A 260 -11.14 24.80 10.92
CA GLN A 260 -11.82 25.26 9.70
C GLN A 260 -12.94 24.31 9.25
N ILE A 261 -12.71 23.00 9.29
CA ILE A 261 -13.73 21.98 8.95
C ILE A 261 -14.94 22.11 9.87
N ILE A 262 -14.71 22.27 11.19
CA ILE A 262 -15.76 22.40 12.18
C ILE A 262 -16.53 23.73 12.02
N GLU A 263 -15.84 24.84 11.92
CA GLU A 263 -16.44 26.18 11.77
C GLU A 263 -17.29 26.30 10.51
N ARG A 264 -16.84 25.68 9.41
CA ARG A 264 -17.58 25.62 8.14
C ARG A 264 -18.67 24.57 8.13
N LYS A 265 -18.86 23.82 9.22
CA LYS A 265 -19.83 22.72 9.34
C LYS A 265 -19.71 21.64 8.27
N GLN A 266 -18.49 21.43 7.74
CA GLN A 266 -18.25 20.53 6.61
C GLN A 266 -18.24 19.06 7.01
N LEU A 267 -18.00 18.76 8.30
CA LEU A 267 -17.76 17.40 8.77
C LEU A 267 -18.98 16.47 8.58
N TYR A 268 -20.18 16.97 8.83
CA TYR A 268 -21.44 16.20 8.80
C TYR A 268 -22.41 16.63 7.72
N THR A 269 -22.19 17.80 7.14
CA THR A 269 -23.11 18.31 6.11
C THR A 269 -22.93 17.51 4.83
N PRO A 270 -24.01 16.87 4.32
CA PRO A 270 -23.93 16.12 3.08
C PRO A 270 -23.69 17.05 1.88
N ASP A 271 -22.45 17.16 1.45
CA ASP A 271 -22.04 17.96 0.30
C ASP A 271 -20.93 17.22 -0.48
N ARG A 272 -21.32 16.53 -1.55
CA ARG A 272 -20.41 15.78 -2.40
C ARG A 272 -19.30 16.63 -3.00
N VAL A 273 -19.61 17.86 -3.40
CA VAL A 273 -18.64 18.75 -4.06
C VAL A 273 -17.55 19.16 -3.09
N THR A 274 -17.93 19.60 -1.89
CA THR A 274 -16.97 19.95 -0.85
C THR A 274 -16.22 18.73 -0.36
N THR A 275 -16.91 17.62 -0.07
CA THR A 275 -16.30 16.38 0.40
C THR A 275 -15.25 15.87 -0.59
N SER A 276 -15.57 15.80 -1.90
CA SER A 276 -14.63 15.31 -2.90
C SER A 276 -13.32 16.12 -2.97
N LYS A 277 -13.37 17.42 -2.69
CA LYS A 277 -12.17 18.29 -2.72
C LYS A 277 -11.09 17.88 -1.68
N TYR A 278 -11.50 17.27 -0.57
CA TYR A 278 -10.58 16.78 0.45
C TYR A 278 -9.82 15.50 0.03
N PHE A 279 -10.29 14.82 -1.03
CA PHE A 279 -9.72 13.57 -1.53
C PHE A 279 -9.10 13.69 -2.92
N LEU A 280 -8.98 14.91 -3.46
CA LEU A 280 -8.24 15.14 -4.70
C LEU A 280 -6.75 14.95 -4.46
N GLU A 281 -6.08 14.22 -5.36
CA GLU A 281 -4.62 14.04 -5.31
C GLU A 281 -3.83 15.33 -5.55
N ARG A 282 -4.42 16.27 -6.30
CA ARG A 282 -3.78 17.55 -6.59
C ARG A 282 -3.78 18.48 -5.38
N PRO A 283 -2.75 19.33 -5.21
CA PRO A 283 -2.74 20.39 -4.21
C PRO A 283 -4.01 21.24 -4.27
N SER A 284 -4.57 21.59 -3.11
CA SER A 284 -5.90 22.20 -3.02
C SER A 284 -5.87 23.59 -2.35
N SER A 285 -5.65 24.64 -3.14
CA SER A 285 -5.80 26.02 -2.68
C SER A 285 -7.22 26.35 -2.19
N PHE A 286 -8.23 25.58 -2.61
CA PHE A 286 -9.60 25.70 -2.09
C PHE A 286 -9.68 25.48 -0.57
N ILE A 287 -8.85 24.56 -0.04
CA ILE A 287 -8.81 24.26 1.40
C ILE A 287 -7.95 25.31 2.10
N SER A 288 -6.73 25.50 1.63
CA SER A 288 -5.79 26.50 2.15
C SER A 288 -4.63 26.66 1.17
N ASP A 289 -3.99 27.84 1.17
CA ASP A 289 -2.78 28.08 0.38
C ASP A 289 -1.65 27.12 0.82
N GLY A 290 -0.99 26.52 -0.17
CA GLY A 290 0.06 25.53 0.05
C GLY A 290 -0.43 24.17 0.55
N ALA A 291 -1.73 23.95 0.64
CA ALA A 291 -2.30 22.68 1.06
C ALA A 291 -2.02 21.58 0.03
N PRO A 292 -1.46 20.43 0.45
CA PRO A 292 -1.31 19.28 -0.45
C PRO A 292 -2.66 18.64 -0.79
N GLY A 293 -2.62 17.64 -1.66
CA GLY A 293 -3.80 16.81 -1.95
C GLY A 293 -4.12 15.83 -0.84
N ASN A 294 -5.21 15.07 -0.99
CA ASN A 294 -5.61 13.97 -0.09
C ASN A 294 -5.69 14.31 1.40
N LEU A 295 -5.98 15.55 1.75
CA LEU A 295 -6.06 16.00 3.15
C LEU A 295 -7.13 15.24 3.95
N GLY A 296 -8.22 14.82 3.31
CA GLY A 296 -9.25 14.00 3.95
C GLY A 296 -8.70 12.66 4.41
N THR A 297 -7.94 11.98 3.56
CA THR A 297 -7.27 10.72 3.89
C THR A 297 -6.26 10.91 5.03
N TRP A 298 -5.47 11.99 4.99
CA TRP A 298 -4.48 12.29 6.03
C TRP A 298 -5.13 12.56 7.40
N ILE A 299 -6.17 13.42 7.46
CA ILE A 299 -6.91 13.68 8.72
C ILE A 299 -7.59 12.41 9.21
N GLY A 300 -8.22 11.65 8.32
CA GLY A 300 -8.83 10.36 8.65
C GLY A 300 -7.83 9.38 9.27
N TRP A 301 -6.65 9.27 8.69
CA TRP A 301 -5.58 8.44 9.24
C TRP A 301 -5.13 8.92 10.63
N ARG A 302 -5.03 10.23 10.86
CA ARG A 302 -4.72 10.82 12.18
C ARG A 302 -5.79 10.49 13.22
N ILE A 303 -7.08 10.58 12.85
CA ILE A 303 -8.22 10.22 13.73
C ILE A 303 -8.16 8.74 14.08
N VAL A 304 -8.00 7.87 13.09
CA VAL A 304 -7.95 6.41 13.29
C VAL A 304 -6.73 6.01 14.11
N THR A 305 -5.57 6.59 13.88
CA THR A 305 -4.37 6.36 14.69
C THR A 305 -4.64 6.69 16.17
N ARG A 306 -5.23 7.87 16.44
CA ARG A 306 -5.61 8.26 17.81
C ARG A 306 -6.66 7.31 18.43
N TYR A 307 -7.60 6.83 17.62
CA TYR A 307 -8.59 5.86 18.08
C TYR A 307 -7.93 4.56 18.54
N MET A 308 -7.04 4.01 17.72
CA MET A 308 -6.32 2.78 18.02
C MET A 308 -5.36 2.92 19.23
N GLU A 309 -4.71 4.07 19.37
CA GLU A 309 -3.87 4.37 20.54
C GLU A 309 -4.65 4.47 21.86
N ARG A 310 -5.94 4.81 21.81
CA ARG A 310 -6.77 5.08 23.00
C ARG A 310 -7.73 3.96 23.34
N THR A 311 -7.87 3.01 22.47
CA THR A 311 -8.77 1.86 22.66
C THR A 311 -7.98 0.56 22.56
N ASN A 312 -8.53 -0.51 23.10
CA ASN A 312 -7.95 -1.85 22.99
C ASN A 312 -8.60 -2.64 21.84
N VAL A 313 -9.10 -1.94 20.83
CA VAL A 313 -9.76 -2.53 19.67
C VAL A 313 -8.72 -3.17 18.76
N SER A 314 -9.00 -4.38 18.28
CA SER A 314 -8.15 -5.06 17.31
C SER A 314 -8.29 -4.44 15.91
N VAL A 315 -7.34 -4.74 15.03
CA VAL A 315 -7.38 -4.31 13.62
C VAL A 315 -8.62 -4.87 12.92
N ALA A 316 -9.01 -6.11 13.22
CA ALA A 316 -10.22 -6.72 12.68
C ALA A 316 -11.50 -5.98 13.14
N GLU A 317 -11.62 -5.68 14.42
CA GLU A 317 -12.74 -4.90 14.94
C GLU A 317 -12.78 -3.48 14.34
N LEU A 318 -11.63 -2.83 14.17
CA LEU A 318 -11.54 -1.53 13.49
C LEU A 318 -12.15 -1.60 12.08
N MET A 319 -11.78 -2.60 11.29
CA MET A 319 -12.26 -2.69 9.90
C MET A 319 -13.77 -2.95 9.82
N HIS A 320 -14.34 -3.70 10.75
CA HIS A 320 -15.79 -3.95 10.83
C HIS A 320 -16.58 -2.81 11.48
N HIS A 321 -15.91 -1.86 12.13
CA HIS A 321 -16.58 -0.75 12.81
C HIS A 321 -16.99 0.36 11.84
N ASN A 322 -18.28 0.46 11.52
CA ASN A 322 -18.81 1.38 10.50
C ASN A 322 -19.37 2.69 11.06
N ASP A 323 -19.36 2.88 12.40
CA ASP A 323 -19.80 4.14 13.00
C ASP A 323 -18.63 5.14 13.07
N ALA A 324 -18.56 6.02 12.08
CA ALA A 324 -17.52 7.03 11.97
C ALA A 324 -17.58 8.05 13.14
N GLN A 325 -18.78 8.33 13.66
CA GLN A 325 -18.97 9.23 14.79
C GLN A 325 -18.44 8.63 16.09
N ASP A 326 -18.65 7.34 16.31
CA ASP A 326 -18.12 6.64 17.49
C ASP A 326 -16.60 6.61 17.46
N ILE A 327 -15.99 6.30 16.31
CA ILE A 327 -14.53 6.35 16.11
C ILE A 327 -13.99 7.74 16.43
N LEU A 328 -14.59 8.80 15.87
CA LEU A 328 -14.17 10.18 16.16
C LEU A 328 -14.28 10.50 17.65
N THR A 329 -15.40 10.15 18.28
CA THR A 329 -15.67 10.45 19.70
C THR A 329 -14.66 9.76 20.62
N LYS A 330 -14.40 8.47 20.39
CA LYS A 330 -13.45 7.66 21.20
C LYS A 330 -12.00 8.05 20.92
N SER A 331 -11.66 8.50 19.71
CA SER A 331 -10.33 9.00 19.39
C SER A 331 -9.96 10.23 20.23
N LYS A 332 -10.94 11.01 20.67
CA LYS A 332 -10.77 12.34 21.31
C LYS A 332 -9.86 13.24 20.46
N TYR A 333 -10.00 13.15 19.14
CA TYR A 333 -9.20 13.91 18.21
C TYR A 333 -9.49 15.40 18.34
N LYS A 334 -8.49 16.12 18.84
CA LYS A 334 -8.47 17.60 18.98
C LYS A 334 -7.01 18.01 18.81
N PRO A 335 -6.56 18.19 17.55
CA PRO A 335 -5.16 18.52 17.26
C PRO A 335 -4.82 19.96 17.64
#